data_ac9d30088fdd676de18e525d48b99542
#
_entry.id   ac9d30088fdd676de18e525d48b99542
#
_cell.length_a   1.000
_cell.length_b   1.000
_cell.length_c   1.000
_cell.angle_alpha   90.00
_cell.angle_beta   90.00
_cell.angle_gamma   90.00
#
_symmetry.space_group_name_H-M   'P 1'
#
loop_
_entity.id
_entity.type
_entity.pdbx_description
1 polymer ?
#
loop_
_entity_poly.entity_id
_entity_poly.type
_entity_poly.pdbx_seq_one_letter_code
_entity_poly.pdbx_strand_id
1 'polypeptide(L)'
;MKVFKFRIETDEDPTFILDLEIRSDQTFKDLHDVLVKTLKFTENELASFYVADENWEKYEEITLLDMIGEEEEELYDDEKDLKNIFLMSSTPIGKFITETGQNLVYEYDFLQLHTFFIECTEVKEIDKKGSYPKIVGQKGG
;
A
#
# COMPACT_ATOMS: atom_id res chain seq x y z
N MET A 1 -14.64 7.64 12.75
CA MET A 1 -13.68 6.75 12.07
C MET A 1 -13.33 7.33 10.71
N LYS A 2 -12.06 7.37 10.39
CA LYS A 2 -11.61 7.96 9.13
C LYS A 2 -11.62 6.97 8.00
N VAL A 3 -12.01 7.44 6.84
CA VAL A 3 -11.91 6.70 5.58
C VAL A 3 -11.08 7.53 4.62
N PHE A 4 -10.12 6.88 3.99
CA PHE A 4 -9.23 7.52 3.02
C PHE A 4 -9.63 7.11 1.62
N LYS A 5 -9.58 8.06 0.70
CA LYS A 5 -9.76 7.77 -0.71
C LYS A 5 -8.38 7.81 -1.35
N PHE A 6 -8.01 6.72 -2.00
CA PHE A 6 -6.72 6.60 -2.68
C PHE A 6 -6.93 6.57 -4.17
N ARG A 7 -6.07 7.29 -4.89
CA ARG A 7 -5.99 7.21 -6.35
C ARG A 7 -4.73 6.47 -6.71
N ILE A 8 -4.86 5.43 -7.53
CA ILE A 8 -3.77 4.57 -7.93
C ILE A 8 -3.54 4.71 -9.43
N GLU A 9 -2.30 4.99 -9.80
CA GLU A 9 -1.88 5.16 -11.19
C GLU A 9 -0.61 4.36 -11.40
N THR A 10 -0.26 4.12 -12.67
CA THR A 10 0.95 3.39 -13.00
C THR A 10 1.54 3.93 -14.29
N ASP A 11 2.89 3.88 -14.38
CA ASP A 11 3.57 4.27 -15.61
C ASP A 11 3.38 3.26 -16.73
N GLU A 12 2.97 2.03 -16.39
CA GLU A 12 2.81 0.99 -17.40
C GLU A 12 1.60 1.23 -18.27
N ASP A 13 0.63 1.99 -17.77
CA ASP A 13 -0.57 2.32 -18.54
C ASP A 13 -1.02 3.71 -18.11
N PRO A 14 -0.65 4.73 -18.85
CA PRO A 14 -0.97 6.10 -18.44
C PRO A 14 -2.46 6.43 -18.43
N THR A 15 -3.30 5.57 -19.00
CA THR A 15 -4.74 5.76 -18.94
C THR A 15 -5.38 5.13 -17.72
N PHE A 16 -4.61 4.35 -16.97
CA PHE A 16 -5.14 3.62 -15.82
C PHE A 16 -5.31 4.55 -14.62
N ILE A 17 -6.50 4.58 -14.06
CA ILE A 17 -6.79 5.29 -12.81
C ILE A 17 -7.74 4.41 -12.02
N LEU A 18 -7.38 4.13 -10.78
CA LEU A 18 -8.22 3.37 -9.86
C LEU A 18 -8.42 4.19 -8.60
N ASP A 19 -9.67 4.45 -8.25
CA ASP A 19 -10.00 5.13 -7.00
C ASP A 19 -10.68 4.15 -6.07
N LEU A 20 -10.20 4.09 -4.83
CA LEU A 20 -10.80 3.22 -3.82
C LEU A 20 -10.85 3.93 -2.48
N GLU A 21 -11.71 3.43 -1.60
CA GLU A 21 -11.84 3.93 -0.25
C GLU A 21 -11.53 2.81 0.74
N ILE A 22 -10.81 3.15 1.81
CA ILE A 22 -10.39 2.19 2.82
C ILE A 22 -10.41 2.89 4.18
N ARG A 23 -10.79 2.14 5.22
CA ARG A 23 -10.83 2.71 6.58
C ARG A 23 -9.42 2.76 7.16
N SER A 24 -9.22 3.74 8.02
CA SER A 24 -7.92 3.93 8.67
C SER A 24 -7.53 2.75 9.55
N ASP A 25 -8.51 2.00 10.07
CA ASP A 25 -8.23 0.86 10.94
C ASP A 25 -8.00 -0.44 10.15
N GLN A 26 -8.18 -0.41 8.84
CA GLN A 26 -7.84 -1.55 8.01
C GLN A 26 -6.34 -1.57 7.76
N THR A 27 -5.82 -2.72 7.37
CA THR A 27 -4.38 -2.91 7.25
C THR A 27 -3.93 -2.76 5.81
N PHE A 28 -2.60 -2.63 5.65
CA PHE A 28 -2.02 -2.65 4.32
C PHE A 28 -2.24 -3.99 3.63
N LYS A 29 -2.43 -5.07 4.41
CA LYS A 29 -2.79 -6.35 3.81
C LYS A 29 -4.17 -6.29 3.15
N ASP A 30 -5.12 -5.59 3.80
CA ASP A 30 -6.44 -5.39 3.21
C ASP A 30 -6.34 -4.62 1.89
N LEU A 31 -5.48 -3.60 1.85
CA LEU A 31 -5.26 -2.83 0.62
C LEU A 31 -4.62 -3.70 -0.45
N HIS A 32 -3.61 -4.47 -0.07
CA HIS A 32 -2.93 -5.38 -0.99
C HIS A 32 -3.93 -6.38 -1.59
N ASP A 33 -4.78 -6.96 -0.76
CA ASP A 33 -5.73 -7.97 -1.24
C ASP A 33 -6.70 -7.41 -2.26
N VAL A 34 -7.20 -6.19 -2.03
CA VAL A 34 -8.13 -5.60 -2.99
C VAL A 34 -7.42 -5.23 -4.28
N LEU A 35 -6.16 -4.81 -4.19
CA LEU A 35 -5.38 -4.49 -5.40
C LEU A 35 -5.08 -5.74 -6.22
N VAL A 36 -4.68 -6.81 -5.57
CA VAL A 36 -4.42 -8.08 -6.25
C VAL A 36 -5.66 -8.55 -7.00
N LYS A 37 -6.79 -8.49 -6.32
CA LYS A 37 -8.06 -8.92 -6.93
C LYS A 37 -8.45 -8.02 -8.08
N THR A 38 -8.36 -6.72 -7.90
CA THR A 38 -8.81 -5.76 -8.90
C THR A 38 -7.89 -5.75 -10.12
N LEU A 39 -6.59 -5.86 -9.89
CA LEU A 39 -5.60 -5.83 -10.96
C LEU A 39 -5.37 -7.22 -11.56
N LYS A 40 -6.02 -8.24 -10.99
CA LYS A 40 -5.95 -9.62 -11.48
C LYS A 40 -4.54 -10.18 -11.41
N PHE A 41 -3.81 -9.79 -10.39
CA PHE A 41 -2.50 -10.37 -10.11
C PHE A 41 -2.66 -11.70 -9.40
N THR A 42 -1.58 -12.49 -9.36
CA THR A 42 -1.60 -13.73 -8.58
C THR A 42 -1.30 -13.40 -7.13
N GLU A 43 -1.83 -14.21 -6.22
CA GLU A 43 -1.67 -13.95 -4.80
C GLU A 43 -0.38 -14.50 -4.24
N ASN A 44 0.40 -15.18 -5.05
CA ASN A 44 1.61 -15.84 -4.58
C ASN A 44 2.87 -15.02 -4.74
N GLU A 45 2.77 -13.83 -5.31
CA GLU A 45 3.94 -13.02 -5.55
C GLU A 45 4.20 -12.08 -4.38
N LEU A 46 5.46 -11.71 -4.22
CA LEU A 46 5.85 -10.78 -3.16
C LEU A 46 5.52 -9.36 -3.56
N ALA A 47 5.21 -8.55 -2.56
CA ALA A 47 4.84 -7.17 -2.79
C ALA A 47 5.18 -6.34 -1.57
N SER A 48 5.34 -5.04 -1.77
CA SER A 48 5.55 -4.09 -0.67
C SER A 48 4.89 -2.78 -1.00
N PHE A 49 4.46 -2.10 0.06
CA PHE A 49 4.11 -0.68 -0.01
C PHE A 49 5.27 0.11 0.57
N TYR A 50 5.47 1.30 0.03
CA TYR A 50 6.46 2.22 0.58
C TYR A 50 5.77 3.54 0.86
N VAL A 51 6.01 4.09 2.05
CA VAL A 51 5.58 5.46 2.32
C VAL A 51 6.56 6.36 1.61
N ALA A 52 6.06 7.32 0.85
CA ALA A 52 6.89 8.16 0.01
C ALA A 52 6.60 9.62 0.27
N ASP A 53 7.59 10.47 -0.01
CA ASP A 53 7.42 11.91 0.14
C ASP A 53 6.80 12.51 -1.12
N GLU A 54 6.73 13.84 -1.17
CA GLU A 54 6.09 14.51 -2.30
C GLU A 54 6.84 14.31 -3.62
N ASN A 55 8.08 13.88 -3.54
CA ASN A 55 8.89 13.58 -4.71
C ASN A 55 8.93 12.09 -5.02
N TRP A 56 8.09 11.31 -4.35
CA TRP A 56 8.00 9.86 -4.49
C TRP A 56 9.26 9.14 -4.00
N GLU A 57 10.01 9.76 -3.13
CA GLU A 57 11.15 9.08 -2.51
C GLU A 57 10.67 8.25 -1.33
N LYS A 58 11.06 7.00 -1.33
CA LYS A 58 10.60 6.01 -0.35
C LYS A 58 11.38 6.15 0.95
N TYR A 59 10.68 6.06 2.09
CA TYR A 59 11.38 6.11 3.37
C TYR A 59 10.90 5.09 4.40
N GLU A 60 9.79 4.40 4.17
CA GLU A 60 9.32 3.32 5.02
C GLU A 60 8.83 2.19 4.13
N GLU A 61 9.08 0.95 4.54
CA GLU A 61 8.61 -0.19 3.76
C GLU A 61 7.60 -1.00 4.57
N ILE A 62 6.49 -1.37 3.94
CA ILE A 62 5.48 -2.25 4.51
C ILE A 62 5.38 -3.46 3.58
N THR A 63 5.90 -4.59 4.03
CA THR A 63 6.06 -5.76 3.18
C THR A 63 4.98 -6.81 3.46
N LEU A 64 4.66 -7.59 2.43
CA LEU A 64 3.64 -8.62 2.54
C LEU A 64 4.07 -9.72 3.51
N LEU A 65 5.30 -10.18 3.38
CA LEU A 65 5.82 -11.24 4.23
C LEU A 65 7.08 -10.74 4.90
N ASP A 66 7.28 -11.20 6.13
CA ASP A 66 8.54 -10.98 6.80
C ASP A 66 9.54 -11.95 6.18
N MET A 67 10.28 -11.48 5.22
CA MET A 67 11.27 -12.30 4.53
C MET A 67 12.53 -12.46 5.36
N ILE A 68 12.62 -11.74 6.45
CA ILE A 68 13.73 -11.83 7.38
C ILE A 68 13.28 -12.75 8.48
N GLY A 69 13.54 -14.04 8.35
CA GLY A 69 13.23 -14.97 9.42
C GLY A 69 14.12 -14.70 10.62
N GLU A 70 13.86 -15.42 11.71
CA GLU A 70 14.64 -15.23 12.90
C GLU A 70 16.12 -15.46 12.66
N GLU A 71 16.41 -16.38 11.79
CA GLU A 71 17.80 -16.69 11.47
C GLU A 71 18.45 -15.57 10.68
N GLU A 72 17.66 -14.86 9.93
CA GLU A 72 18.19 -13.81 9.06
C GLU A 72 18.29 -12.48 9.76
N GLU A 73 17.60 -12.33 10.87
CA GLU A 73 17.71 -11.10 11.63
C GLU A 73 19.12 -10.80 12.03
N GLU A 74 19.88 -11.85 12.30
CA GLU A 74 21.26 -11.66 12.71
C GLU A 74 22.11 -11.09 11.58
N LEU A 75 21.70 -11.32 10.36
CA LEU A 75 22.42 -10.78 9.22
C LEU A 75 22.22 -9.29 9.07
N TYR A 76 21.19 -8.77 9.69
CA TYR A 76 20.79 -7.38 9.51
C TYR A 76 20.87 -6.55 10.77
N ASP A 77 21.39 -7.12 11.86
CA ASP A 77 21.35 -6.42 13.13
C ASP A 77 22.10 -5.10 13.11
N ASP A 78 23.06 -4.97 12.22
CA ASP A 78 23.80 -3.72 12.09
C ASP A 78 23.32 -2.90 10.91
N GLU A 79 22.26 -3.33 10.24
CA GLU A 79 21.73 -2.65 9.06
C GLU A 79 20.69 -1.63 9.47
N LYS A 80 21.06 -0.38 9.45
CA LYS A 80 20.17 0.67 9.90
C LYS A 80 18.98 0.86 8.98
N ASP A 81 19.14 0.49 7.70
CA ASP A 81 18.07 0.68 6.73
C ASP A 81 16.90 -0.25 6.97
N LEU A 82 17.10 -1.33 7.71
CA LEU A 82 16.05 -2.32 7.91
C LEU A 82 15.16 -2.04 9.09
N LYS A 83 15.48 -1.02 9.87
CA LYS A 83 14.71 -0.73 11.07
C LYS A 83 13.30 -0.24 10.78
N ASN A 84 13.03 0.20 9.56
CA ASN A 84 11.74 0.78 9.19
C ASN A 84 10.96 -0.15 8.27
N ILE A 85 10.97 -1.43 8.56
CA ILE A 85 10.23 -2.41 7.78
C ILE A 85 9.07 -2.91 8.64
N PHE A 86 7.88 -2.89 8.05
CA PHE A 86 6.63 -3.26 8.73
C PHE A 86 5.93 -4.34 7.95
N LEU A 87 5.10 -5.13 8.63
CA LEU A 87 4.31 -6.16 7.96
C LEU A 87 2.95 -5.62 7.58
N MET A 88 2.48 -5.95 6.38
CA MET A 88 1.19 -5.50 5.90
C MET A 88 0.06 -5.93 6.83
N SER A 89 0.11 -7.17 7.32
CA SER A 89 -1.01 -7.72 8.08
C SER A 89 -1.16 -7.11 9.47
N SER A 90 -0.13 -6.47 9.97
CA SER A 90 -0.17 -5.90 11.33
C SER A 90 -0.05 -4.38 11.32
N THR A 91 -0.07 -3.76 10.16
CA THR A 91 0.13 -2.30 10.06
C THR A 91 -1.13 -1.65 9.52
N PRO A 92 -1.84 -0.88 10.36
CA PRO A 92 -3.05 -0.18 9.88
C PRO A 92 -2.68 0.95 8.93
N ILE A 93 -3.57 1.22 8.00
CA ILE A 93 -3.38 2.32 7.05
C ILE A 93 -3.16 3.64 7.80
N GLY A 94 -3.92 3.87 8.85
CA GLY A 94 -3.86 5.12 9.61
C GLY A 94 -2.58 5.33 10.39
N LYS A 95 -1.70 4.32 10.43
CA LYS A 95 -0.40 4.53 11.05
C LYS A 95 0.45 5.50 10.24
N PHE A 96 0.33 5.46 8.93
CA PHE A 96 1.16 6.29 8.05
C PHE A 96 0.38 7.34 7.28
N ILE A 97 -0.90 7.10 7.03
CA ILE A 97 -1.72 8.03 6.24
C ILE A 97 -2.68 8.73 7.18
N THR A 98 -2.62 10.05 7.21
CA THR A 98 -3.47 10.85 8.09
C THR A 98 -4.14 12.01 7.38
N GLU A 99 -3.66 12.39 6.18
CA GLU A 99 -4.17 13.58 5.50
C GLU A 99 -3.99 13.45 4.00
N THR A 100 -4.69 14.32 3.29
CA THR A 100 -4.58 14.35 1.83
C THR A 100 -3.18 14.76 1.42
N GLY A 101 -2.79 14.30 0.24
CA GLY A 101 -1.49 14.63 -0.33
C GLY A 101 -0.38 13.67 0.02
N GLN A 102 -0.64 12.73 0.93
CA GLN A 102 0.37 11.75 1.28
C GLN A 102 0.43 10.65 0.22
N ASN A 103 1.61 10.12 -0.01
CA ASN A 103 1.89 9.22 -1.12
C ASN A 103 2.37 7.87 -0.64
N LEU A 104 1.98 6.84 -1.40
CA LEU A 104 2.50 5.48 -1.23
C LEU A 104 2.95 4.98 -2.60
N VAL A 105 3.93 4.08 -2.59
CA VAL A 105 4.31 3.35 -3.79
C VAL A 105 4.05 1.87 -3.51
N TYR A 106 3.44 1.19 -4.47
CA TYR A 106 3.14 -0.24 -4.36
C TYR A 106 3.91 -0.97 -5.43
N GLU A 107 4.77 -1.91 -5.02
CA GLU A 107 5.56 -2.72 -5.94
C GLU A 107 5.12 -4.16 -5.80
N TYR A 108 4.76 -4.77 -6.91
CA TYR A 108 4.26 -6.12 -6.96
C TYR A 108 5.17 -6.96 -7.87
N ASP A 109 5.48 -8.18 -7.42
CA ASP A 109 6.30 -9.12 -8.17
C ASP A 109 7.70 -8.55 -8.42
N PHE A 110 8.58 -8.75 -7.46
CA PHE A 110 9.91 -8.14 -7.48
C PHE A 110 10.75 -8.56 -8.67
N LEU A 111 10.40 -9.66 -9.35
CA LEU A 111 11.14 -10.10 -10.52
C LEU A 111 10.75 -9.31 -11.77
N GLN A 112 9.45 -9.08 -11.95
CA GLN A 112 8.97 -8.32 -13.10
C GLN A 112 8.69 -6.86 -12.76
N LEU A 113 8.50 -6.60 -11.51
CA LEU A 113 8.35 -5.28 -10.91
C LEU A 113 7.29 -4.41 -11.56
N HIS A 114 6.08 -4.56 -11.06
CA HIS A 114 4.98 -3.66 -11.42
C HIS A 114 4.89 -2.59 -10.35
N THR A 115 4.95 -1.33 -10.76
CA THR A 115 4.98 -0.20 -9.83
C THR A 115 3.73 0.63 -9.98
N PHE A 116 3.08 0.92 -8.86
CA PHE A 116 1.88 1.76 -8.82
C PHE A 116 2.10 2.90 -7.85
N PHE A 117 1.61 4.06 -8.23
CA PHE A 117 1.72 5.27 -7.42
C PHE A 117 0.37 5.57 -6.81
N ILE A 118 0.34 5.78 -5.51
CA ILE A 118 -0.90 5.91 -4.75
C ILE A 118 -0.87 7.24 -4.01
N GLU A 119 -1.93 8.00 -4.17
CA GLU A 119 -2.05 9.28 -3.47
C GLU A 119 -3.33 9.30 -2.67
N CYS A 120 -3.26 9.80 -1.44
CA CYS A 120 -4.46 10.02 -0.64
C CYS A 120 -5.11 11.31 -1.12
N THR A 121 -6.26 11.19 -1.77
CA THR A 121 -6.92 12.34 -2.37
C THR A 121 -8.04 12.90 -1.51
N GLU A 122 -8.52 12.13 -0.54
CA GLU A 122 -9.60 12.60 0.31
C GLU A 122 -9.58 11.87 1.64
N VAL A 123 -9.91 12.58 2.71
CA VAL A 123 -10.09 12.00 4.04
C VAL A 123 -11.49 12.41 4.49
N LYS A 124 -12.28 11.44 4.94
CA LYS A 124 -13.60 11.74 5.44
C LYS A 124 -13.88 10.96 6.71
N GLU A 125 -14.83 11.47 7.50
CA GLU A 125 -15.27 10.81 8.71
C GLU A 125 -16.56 10.08 8.44
N ILE A 126 -16.67 8.89 9.02
CA ILE A 126 -17.89 8.11 8.92
C ILE A 126 -18.35 7.71 10.31
N ASP A 127 -19.67 7.55 10.45
CA ASP A 127 -20.26 7.18 11.74
C ASP A 127 -20.34 5.68 11.91
N LYS A 128 -20.40 4.95 10.82
CA LYS A 128 -20.57 3.50 10.85
C LYS A 128 -19.53 2.84 9.98
N LYS A 129 -19.14 1.64 10.38
CA LYS A 129 -18.29 0.84 9.51
C LYS A 129 -19.13 0.38 8.33
N GLY A 130 -18.61 0.61 7.13
CA GLY A 130 -19.25 0.16 5.91
C GLY A 130 -18.45 -0.97 5.32
N SER A 131 -18.77 -1.28 4.06
CA SER A 131 -18.06 -2.32 3.31
C SER A 131 -16.83 -1.72 2.68
N TYR A 132 -15.70 -1.80 3.36
CA TYR A 132 -14.42 -1.29 2.88
C TYR A 132 -13.39 -2.39 2.91
N PRO A 133 -12.38 -2.35 2.06
CA PRO A 133 -12.17 -1.33 1.02
C PRO A 133 -13.18 -1.50 -0.11
N LYS A 134 -13.46 -0.41 -0.80
CA LYS A 134 -14.37 -0.49 -1.95
C LYS A 134 -13.85 0.35 -3.09
N ILE A 135 -14.07 -0.14 -4.30
CA ILE A 135 -13.69 0.56 -5.52
C ILE A 135 -14.78 1.59 -5.82
N VAL A 136 -14.37 2.85 -6.01
CA VAL A 136 -15.33 3.91 -6.31
C VAL A 136 -15.13 4.50 -7.69
N GLY A 137 -14.06 4.11 -8.40
CA GLY A 137 -13.85 4.53 -9.78
C GLY A 137 -12.74 3.73 -10.39
N GLN A 138 -12.85 3.47 -11.71
CA GLN A 138 -11.80 2.74 -12.42
C GLN A 138 -11.84 3.09 -13.89
N LYS A 139 -10.65 3.38 -14.46
CA LYS A 139 -10.47 3.63 -15.88
C LYS A 139 -9.23 2.90 -16.35
N GLY A 140 -9.25 2.51 -17.63
CA GLY A 140 -8.11 1.84 -18.23
C GLY A 140 -7.96 0.42 -17.75
N GLY A 141 -6.86 -0.18 -18.07
CA GLY A 141 -6.47 -1.51 -17.63
C GLY A 141 -7.18 -2.65 -18.25
#